data_ba971c2daf4ddc35deb9a5bdbc287777
#
_entry.id   ba971c2daf4ddc35deb9a5bdbc287777
#
_cell.length_a   1.000
_cell.length_b   1.000
_cell.length_c   1.000
_cell.angle_alpha   90.00
_cell.angle_beta   90.00
_cell.angle_gamma   90.00
#
_symmetry.space_group_name_H-M   'P 1'
#
loop_
_entity.id
_entity.type
_entity.pdbx_description
1 polymer ?
#
loop_
_entity_poly.entity_id
_entity_poly.type
_entity_poly.pdbx_seq_one_letter_code
_entity_poly.pdbx_strand_id
1 'polypeptide(L)'
;MKRERAYVDARRSQIIEILRSNPLVRVDTLAQRLGVSVITIRRDLQYLEDNGMLTRFYGGARATEQISKSVDEVEICRELIARHAASLVEDGDTIFINTSRNALDIISYITKKNVTVITNNGKVINREHDGNVSIILTGGELRYPKEAMVGDFAVRNLQNIFAKKAFIGCSGISAQAGVTTEIANEVNVNQLMIEHATQEVYVLADHTKIGKSSSFT
;
A
#
# COMPACT_ATOMS: atom_id res chain seq x y z
N MET A 1 15.70 22.34 7.79
CA MET A 1 16.21 21.22 8.63
C MET A 1 15.20 20.11 8.90
N LYS A 2 14.02 20.33 9.55
CA LYS A 2 13.04 19.22 9.78
C LYS A 2 12.48 18.59 8.49
N ARG A 3 12.16 19.38 7.46
CA ARG A 3 11.66 18.89 6.15
C ARG A 3 12.68 18.05 5.37
N GLU A 4 13.94 18.44 5.39
CA GLU A 4 15.01 17.68 4.71
C GLU A 4 15.23 16.30 5.34
N ARG A 5 15.18 16.22 6.67
CA ARG A 5 15.35 14.96 7.40
C ARG A 5 14.23 13.97 7.08
N ALA A 6 12.98 14.44 7.08
CA ALA A 6 11.82 13.60 6.71
C ALA A 6 11.93 13.07 5.26
N TYR A 7 12.44 13.87 4.33
CA TYR A 7 12.64 13.45 2.93
C TYR A 7 13.75 12.40 2.79
N VAL A 8 14.83 12.54 3.56
CA VAL A 8 15.93 11.55 3.61
C VAL A 8 15.43 10.22 4.20
N ASP A 9 14.69 10.28 5.31
CA ASP A 9 14.17 9.10 5.98
C ASP A 9 13.13 8.35 5.11
N ALA A 10 12.27 9.08 4.41
CA ALA A 10 11.33 8.52 3.45
C ALA A 10 12.05 7.81 2.29
N ARG A 11 13.11 8.42 1.72
CA ARG A 11 13.90 7.81 0.66
C ARG A 11 14.63 6.54 1.12
N ARG A 12 15.19 6.54 2.33
CA ARG A 12 15.82 5.35 2.93
C ARG A 12 14.82 4.22 3.12
N SER A 13 13.61 4.53 3.58
CA SER A 13 12.52 3.56 3.67
C SER A 13 12.15 2.97 2.30
N GLN A 14 12.15 3.80 1.24
CA GLN A 14 11.93 3.33 -0.13
C GLN A 14 13.06 2.40 -0.63
N ILE A 15 14.32 2.67 -0.27
CA ILE A 15 15.43 1.77 -0.59
C ILE A 15 15.23 0.40 0.05
N ILE A 16 14.84 0.36 1.32
CA ILE A 16 14.54 -0.89 2.02
C ILE A 16 13.38 -1.62 1.35
N GLU A 17 12.32 -0.92 0.95
CA GLU A 17 11.17 -1.51 0.25
C GLU A 17 11.56 -2.10 -1.11
N ILE A 18 12.45 -1.42 -1.84
CA ILE A 18 13.00 -1.94 -3.11
C ILE A 18 13.84 -3.20 -2.86
N LEU A 19 14.68 -3.21 -1.82
CA LEU A 19 15.49 -4.38 -1.44
C LEU A 19 14.63 -5.54 -0.92
N ARG A 20 13.48 -5.25 -0.37
CA ARG A 20 12.47 -6.25 -0.02
C ARG A 20 11.93 -6.99 -1.25
N SER A 21 11.61 -6.26 -2.31
CA SER A 21 11.10 -6.84 -3.57
C SER A 21 12.21 -7.45 -4.44
N ASN A 22 13.42 -6.90 -4.35
CA ASN A 22 14.59 -7.33 -5.10
C ASN A 22 15.80 -7.39 -4.15
N PRO A 23 16.11 -8.55 -3.58
CA PRO A 23 17.16 -8.68 -2.56
C PRO A 23 18.57 -8.26 -3.01
N LEU A 24 18.76 -7.97 -4.30
CA LEU A 24 20.02 -7.51 -4.89
C LEU A 24 19.73 -6.38 -5.88
N VAL A 25 20.18 -5.15 -5.58
CA VAL A 25 19.91 -3.99 -6.44
C VAL A 25 21.18 -3.16 -6.68
N ARG A 26 21.36 -2.67 -7.91
CA ARG A 26 22.48 -1.80 -8.28
C ARG A 26 22.22 -0.34 -7.88
N VAL A 27 23.29 0.37 -7.57
CA VAL A 27 23.24 1.80 -7.19
C VAL A 27 22.62 2.65 -8.29
N ASP A 28 22.98 2.40 -9.56
CA ASP A 28 22.47 3.16 -10.70
C ASP A 28 20.95 2.99 -10.86
N THR A 29 20.45 1.77 -10.68
CA THR A 29 19.01 1.45 -10.69
C THR A 29 18.26 2.19 -9.58
N LEU A 30 18.82 2.22 -8.36
CA LEU A 30 18.23 2.98 -7.25
C LEU A 30 18.22 4.49 -7.54
N ALA A 31 19.32 5.03 -8.08
CA ALA A 31 19.43 6.44 -8.42
C ALA A 31 18.37 6.86 -9.46
N GLN A 32 18.22 6.09 -10.51
CA GLN A 32 17.21 6.30 -11.55
C GLN A 32 15.79 6.19 -11.00
N ARG A 33 15.49 5.14 -10.22
CA ARG A 33 14.15 4.87 -9.70
C ARG A 33 13.70 5.90 -8.66
N LEU A 34 14.64 6.43 -7.87
CA LEU A 34 14.33 7.41 -6.81
C LEU A 34 14.59 8.86 -7.25
N GLY A 35 15.02 9.10 -8.49
CA GLY A 35 15.23 10.43 -9.04
C GLY A 35 16.32 11.24 -8.34
N VAL A 36 17.38 10.58 -7.81
CA VAL A 36 18.46 11.22 -7.08
C VAL A 36 19.83 10.82 -7.65
N SER A 37 20.88 11.56 -7.26
CA SER A 37 22.25 11.26 -7.73
C SER A 37 22.77 9.93 -7.14
N VAL A 38 23.66 9.27 -7.87
CA VAL A 38 24.42 8.08 -7.43
C VAL A 38 25.14 8.34 -6.08
N ILE A 39 25.65 9.57 -5.90
CA ILE A 39 26.35 9.97 -4.67
C ILE A 39 25.35 9.97 -3.48
N THR A 40 24.14 10.45 -3.71
CA THR A 40 23.08 10.46 -2.70
C THR A 40 22.72 9.03 -2.29
N ILE A 41 22.52 8.14 -3.27
CA ILE A 41 22.24 6.72 -3.00
C ILE A 41 23.38 6.06 -2.23
N ARG A 42 24.63 6.29 -2.61
CA ARG A 42 25.80 5.73 -1.88
C ARG A 42 25.83 6.15 -0.41
N ARG A 43 25.47 7.40 -0.10
CA ARG A 43 25.37 7.89 1.30
C ARG A 43 24.22 7.23 2.05
N ASP A 44 23.09 7.07 1.41
CA ASP A 44 21.94 6.39 2.04
C ASP A 44 22.22 4.92 2.28
N LEU A 45 22.83 4.22 1.32
CA LEU A 45 23.26 2.83 1.48
C LEU A 45 24.30 2.67 2.58
N GLN A 46 25.27 3.62 2.70
CA GLN A 46 26.22 3.61 3.80
C GLN A 46 25.53 3.71 5.15
N TYR A 47 24.60 4.66 5.30
CA TYR A 47 23.82 4.81 6.53
C TYR A 47 23.03 3.55 6.89
N LEU A 48 22.39 2.93 5.88
CA LEU A 48 21.60 1.71 6.09
C LEU A 48 22.49 0.51 6.44
N GLU A 49 23.67 0.40 5.86
CA GLU A 49 24.68 -0.61 6.21
C GLU A 49 25.20 -0.42 7.62
N ASP A 50 25.55 0.81 8.02
CA ASP A 50 26.01 1.16 9.37
C ASP A 50 24.96 0.83 10.45
N ASN A 51 23.66 0.80 10.07
CA ASN A 51 22.55 0.39 10.91
C ASN A 51 22.16 -1.09 10.75
N GLY A 52 22.97 -1.89 10.04
CA GLY A 52 22.75 -3.33 9.89
C GLY A 52 21.56 -3.74 9.00
N MET A 53 20.97 -2.79 8.26
CA MET A 53 19.77 -3.02 7.45
C MET A 53 20.06 -3.66 6.09
N LEU A 54 21.29 -3.56 5.59
CA LEU A 54 21.72 -4.15 4.32
C LEU A 54 23.21 -4.40 4.32
N THR A 55 23.71 -5.09 3.29
CA THR A 55 25.13 -5.25 3.01
C THR A 55 25.43 -4.68 1.63
N ARG A 56 26.47 -3.85 1.51
CA ARG A 56 26.90 -3.31 0.21
C ARG A 56 27.90 -4.25 -0.46
N PHE A 57 27.88 -4.24 -1.78
CA PHE A 57 28.90 -4.82 -2.63
C PHE A 57 29.33 -3.80 -3.70
N TYR A 58 30.32 -4.16 -4.50
CA TYR A 58 30.79 -3.25 -5.56
C TYR A 58 29.67 -2.94 -6.57
N GLY A 59 29.18 -1.70 -6.54
CA GLY A 59 28.12 -1.21 -7.42
C GLY A 59 26.68 -1.47 -6.98
N GLY A 60 26.44 -1.97 -5.76
CA GLY A 60 25.08 -2.25 -5.31
C GLY A 60 24.90 -2.51 -3.81
N ALA A 61 23.72 -2.98 -3.47
CA ALA A 61 23.34 -3.39 -2.13
C ALA A 61 22.56 -4.71 -2.17
N ARG A 62 22.71 -5.50 -1.10
CA ARG A 62 22.01 -6.76 -0.86
C ARG A 62 21.23 -6.65 0.45
N ALA A 63 20.01 -7.18 0.47
CA ALA A 63 19.24 -7.36 1.70
C ALA A 63 19.99 -8.32 2.67
N THR A 64 19.99 -8.00 3.96
CA THR A 64 20.47 -8.94 4.98
C THR A 64 19.48 -10.11 5.12
N GLU A 65 19.92 -11.25 5.71
CA GLU A 65 19.03 -12.39 5.98
C GLU A 65 17.84 -11.99 6.86
N GLN A 66 18.02 -11.04 7.77
CA GLN A 66 16.93 -10.51 8.60
C GLN A 66 15.87 -9.78 7.76
N ILE A 67 16.28 -9.01 6.76
CA ILE A 67 15.34 -8.37 5.83
C ILE A 67 14.67 -9.42 4.96
N SER A 68 15.38 -10.38 4.41
CA SER A 68 14.79 -11.47 3.63
C SER A 68 13.76 -12.27 4.43
N LYS A 69 14.08 -12.68 5.64
CA LYS A 69 13.16 -13.43 6.51
C LYS A 69 11.93 -12.61 6.91
N SER A 70 12.12 -11.31 7.24
CA SER A 70 11.00 -10.42 7.58
C SER A 70 10.11 -10.10 6.37
N VAL A 71 10.64 -10.19 5.15
CA VAL A 71 9.89 -10.04 3.89
C VAL A 71 8.98 -11.23 3.67
N ASP A 72 9.54 -12.43 3.79
CA ASP A 72 8.76 -13.66 3.60
C ASP A 72 7.61 -13.71 4.61
N GLU A 73 7.85 -13.34 5.87
CA GLU A 73 6.82 -13.29 6.91
C GLU A 73 5.73 -12.25 6.61
N VAL A 74 6.10 -11.03 6.22
CA VAL A 74 5.12 -9.97 5.88
C VAL A 74 4.31 -10.36 4.63
N GLU A 75 4.93 -10.96 3.61
CA GLU A 75 4.20 -11.42 2.42
C GLU A 75 3.24 -12.57 2.76
N ILE A 76 3.67 -13.52 3.59
CA ILE A 76 2.79 -14.59 4.08
C ILE A 76 1.61 -14.00 4.85
N CYS A 77 1.85 -13.05 5.76
CA CYS A 77 0.78 -12.37 6.50
C CYS A 77 -0.20 -11.66 5.56
N ARG A 78 0.28 -10.94 4.54
CA ARG A 78 -0.55 -10.27 3.54
C ARG A 78 -1.39 -11.24 2.74
N GLU A 79 -0.80 -12.34 2.30
CA GLU A 79 -1.53 -13.37 1.58
C GLU A 79 -2.65 -13.97 2.46
N LEU A 80 -2.36 -14.30 3.72
CA LEU A 80 -3.36 -14.81 4.65
C LEU A 80 -4.48 -13.81 4.90
N ILE A 81 -4.15 -12.52 5.10
CA ILE A 81 -5.12 -11.44 5.25
C ILE A 81 -6.00 -11.33 3.99
N ALA A 82 -5.39 -11.34 2.80
CA ALA A 82 -6.11 -11.21 1.54
C ALA A 82 -7.05 -12.41 1.30
N ARG A 83 -6.60 -13.62 1.54
CA ARG A 83 -7.42 -14.85 1.44
C ARG A 83 -8.59 -14.84 2.42
N HIS A 84 -8.34 -14.45 3.68
CA HIS A 84 -9.39 -14.34 4.67
C HIS A 84 -10.40 -13.24 4.29
N ALA A 85 -9.95 -12.05 3.93
CA ALA A 85 -10.82 -10.97 3.50
C ALA A 85 -11.65 -11.35 2.25
N ALA A 86 -11.07 -12.03 1.27
CA ALA A 86 -11.79 -12.53 0.11
C ALA A 86 -12.89 -13.55 0.48
N SER A 87 -12.71 -14.34 1.54
CA SER A 87 -13.72 -15.30 2.01
C SER A 87 -14.96 -14.63 2.60
N LEU A 88 -14.84 -13.36 3.01
CA LEU A 88 -15.95 -12.54 3.53
C LEU A 88 -16.80 -11.90 2.43
N VAL A 89 -16.35 -11.98 1.18
CA VAL A 89 -17.13 -11.50 0.02
C VAL A 89 -18.17 -12.54 -0.37
N GLU A 90 -19.36 -12.09 -0.75
CA GLU A 90 -20.48 -12.93 -1.16
C GLU A 90 -20.85 -12.70 -2.63
N ASP A 91 -21.62 -13.61 -3.21
CA ASP A 91 -22.12 -13.45 -4.58
C ASP A 91 -22.99 -12.18 -4.70
N GLY A 92 -22.75 -11.38 -5.71
CA GLY A 92 -23.46 -10.13 -5.97
C GLY A 92 -23.07 -8.96 -5.06
N ASP A 93 -21.98 -9.07 -4.30
CA ASP A 93 -21.51 -7.95 -3.48
C ASP A 93 -20.95 -6.81 -4.31
N THR A 94 -21.26 -5.59 -3.89
CA THR A 94 -20.46 -4.41 -4.24
C THR A 94 -19.56 -4.09 -3.06
N ILE A 95 -18.25 -3.95 -3.29
CA ILE A 95 -17.26 -3.73 -2.25
C ILE A 95 -16.35 -2.55 -2.58
N PHE A 96 -15.95 -1.82 -1.53
CA PHE A 96 -14.88 -0.82 -1.63
C PHE A 96 -13.53 -1.42 -1.27
N ILE A 97 -12.51 -1.06 -2.04
CA ILE A 97 -11.10 -1.40 -1.79
C ILE A 97 -10.27 -0.14 -1.96
N ASN A 98 -9.52 0.26 -0.93
CA ASN A 98 -8.67 1.44 -1.00
C ASN A 98 -7.28 1.16 -1.63
N THR A 99 -6.40 2.16 -1.62
CA THR A 99 -5.07 2.10 -2.25
C THR A 99 -4.05 1.23 -1.53
N SER A 100 -4.40 0.59 -0.43
CA SER A 100 -3.47 -0.26 0.30
C SER A 100 -3.17 -1.55 -0.45
N ARG A 101 -1.97 -2.08 -0.26
CA ARG A 101 -1.58 -3.37 -0.84
C ARG A 101 -2.39 -4.52 -0.25
N ASN A 102 -2.60 -4.52 1.08
CA ASN A 102 -3.40 -5.55 1.74
C ASN A 102 -4.82 -5.64 1.16
N ALA A 103 -5.44 -4.48 0.85
CA ALA A 103 -6.76 -4.44 0.25
C ALA A 103 -6.74 -4.85 -1.24
N LEU A 104 -5.75 -4.40 -2.01
CA LEU A 104 -5.62 -4.76 -3.42
C LEU A 104 -5.45 -6.26 -3.63
N ASP A 105 -4.69 -6.91 -2.76
CA ASP A 105 -4.39 -8.33 -2.88
C ASP A 105 -5.64 -9.24 -2.75
N ILE A 106 -6.73 -8.74 -2.14
CA ILE A 106 -8.02 -9.46 -2.05
C ILE A 106 -8.56 -9.85 -3.42
N ILE A 107 -8.42 -8.97 -4.41
CA ILE A 107 -9.01 -9.12 -5.75
C ILE A 107 -8.59 -10.43 -6.41
N SER A 108 -7.34 -10.85 -6.22
CA SER A 108 -6.81 -12.10 -6.79
C SER A 108 -7.37 -13.37 -6.13
N TYR A 109 -8.08 -13.24 -5.02
CA TYR A 109 -8.64 -14.38 -4.26
C TYR A 109 -10.17 -14.40 -4.24
N ILE A 110 -10.85 -13.42 -4.86
CA ILE A 110 -12.30 -13.42 -4.98
C ILE A 110 -12.71 -14.51 -5.99
N THR A 111 -13.49 -15.49 -5.52
CA THR A 111 -14.04 -16.58 -6.31
C THR A 111 -15.55 -16.48 -6.46
N LYS A 112 -16.14 -15.43 -5.94
CA LYS A 112 -17.58 -15.19 -5.93
C LYS A 112 -18.06 -14.60 -7.25
N LYS A 113 -19.34 -14.84 -7.57
CA LYS A 113 -19.95 -14.41 -8.84
C LYS A 113 -20.56 -13.03 -8.74
N ASN A 114 -20.51 -12.28 -9.83
CA ASN A 114 -21.15 -10.97 -9.96
C ASN A 114 -20.70 -9.96 -8.89
N VAL A 115 -19.43 -10.00 -8.49
CA VAL A 115 -18.86 -9.05 -7.54
C VAL A 115 -18.44 -7.79 -8.26
N THR A 116 -18.80 -6.64 -7.69
CA THR A 116 -18.33 -5.32 -8.17
C THR A 116 -17.34 -4.73 -7.17
N VAL A 117 -16.12 -4.51 -7.60
CA VAL A 117 -15.07 -3.85 -6.83
C VAL A 117 -14.98 -2.40 -7.25
N ILE A 118 -15.14 -1.47 -6.31
CA ILE A 118 -14.97 -0.04 -6.52
C ILE A 118 -13.70 0.38 -5.79
N THR A 119 -12.75 0.96 -6.52
CA THR A 119 -11.43 1.27 -5.96
C THR A 119 -10.82 2.54 -6.54
N ASN A 120 -10.06 3.23 -5.71
CA ASN A 120 -9.21 4.35 -6.13
C ASN A 120 -7.74 3.92 -6.37
N ASN A 121 -7.48 2.62 -6.45
CA ASN A 121 -6.15 2.05 -6.65
C ASN A 121 -5.87 1.78 -8.13
N GLY A 122 -5.05 2.60 -8.79
CA GLY A 122 -4.71 2.43 -10.20
C GLY A 122 -3.94 1.14 -10.51
N LYS A 123 -3.25 0.56 -9.51
CA LYS A 123 -2.52 -0.71 -9.68
C LYS A 123 -3.42 -1.89 -10.01
N VAL A 124 -4.73 -1.75 -9.80
CA VAL A 124 -5.70 -2.80 -10.15
C VAL A 124 -5.71 -3.14 -11.65
N ILE A 125 -5.35 -2.19 -12.51
CA ILE A 125 -5.30 -2.38 -13.97
C ILE A 125 -4.37 -3.55 -14.37
N ASN A 126 -3.30 -3.74 -13.59
CA ASN A 126 -2.31 -4.79 -13.81
C ASN A 126 -2.51 -6.02 -12.90
N ARG A 127 -3.67 -6.12 -12.22
CA ARG A 127 -3.95 -7.21 -11.30
C ARG A 127 -4.82 -8.27 -11.96
N GLU A 128 -4.37 -9.51 -11.94
CA GLU A 128 -5.18 -10.66 -12.37
C GLU A 128 -6.37 -10.86 -11.42
N HIS A 129 -7.54 -11.11 -11.98
CA HIS A 129 -8.78 -11.37 -11.27
C HIS A 129 -9.70 -12.28 -12.06
N ASP A 130 -10.67 -12.89 -11.40
CA ASP A 130 -11.69 -13.72 -12.04
C ASP A 130 -12.60 -12.87 -12.95
N GLY A 131 -13.02 -13.42 -14.08
CA GLY A 131 -13.91 -12.75 -15.04
C GLY A 131 -15.30 -12.42 -14.47
N ASN A 132 -15.69 -13.00 -13.34
CA ASN A 132 -16.93 -12.68 -12.62
C ASN A 132 -16.80 -11.43 -11.70
N VAL A 133 -15.60 -10.82 -11.62
CA VAL A 133 -15.34 -9.61 -10.85
C VAL A 133 -15.30 -8.42 -11.80
N SER A 134 -16.22 -7.48 -11.63
CA SER A 134 -16.21 -6.19 -12.32
C SER A 134 -15.45 -5.17 -11.51
N ILE A 135 -14.57 -4.37 -12.14
CA ILE A 135 -13.78 -3.35 -11.46
C ILE A 135 -14.20 -1.98 -11.95
N ILE A 136 -14.53 -1.09 -11.01
CA ILE A 136 -14.83 0.31 -11.23
C ILE A 136 -13.76 1.16 -10.56
N LEU A 137 -13.06 1.97 -11.36
CA LEU A 137 -12.12 2.95 -10.85
C LEU A 137 -12.85 4.25 -10.52
N THR A 138 -12.53 4.84 -9.35
CA THR A 138 -13.13 6.13 -8.94
C THR A 138 -12.77 7.27 -9.89
N GLY A 139 -11.68 7.14 -10.67
CA GLY A 139 -11.12 8.28 -11.39
C GLY A 139 -10.50 9.31 -10.45
N GLY A 140 -10.14 10.45 -11.01
CA GLY A 140 -9.49 11.54 -10.27
C GLY A 140 -8.03 11.73 -10.66
N GLU A 141 -7.28 12.46 -9.85
CA GLU A 141 -5.86 12.74 -10.06
C GLU A 141 -5.04 11.51 -9.66
N LEU A 142 -4.23 10.99 -10.58
CA LEU A 142 -3.35 9.85 -10.31
C LEU A 142 -2.06 10.31 -9.62
N ARG A 143 -1.84 9.86 -8.40
CA ARG A 143 -0.68 10.19 -7.58
C ARG A 143 0.30 9.03 -7.46
N TYR A 144 1.53 9.27 -7.90
CA TYR A 144 2.65 8.34 -7.75
C TYR A 144 3.36 8.51 -6.38
N PRO A 145 4.02 7.48 -5.85
CA PRO A 145 4.24 6.13 -6.42
C PRO A 145 3.13 5.11 -6.12
N LYS A 146 2.11 5.47 -5.34
CA LYS A 146 1.03 4.53 -4.96
C LYS A 146 0.04 4.27 -6.09
N GLU A 147 0.02 5.10 -7.14
CA GLU A 147 -0.99 5.09 -8.20
C GLU A 147 -2.40 5.28 -7.64
N ALA A 148 -2.49 6.12 -6.60
CA ALA A 148 -3.74 6.46 -5.95
C ALA A 148 -4.51 7.50 -6.76
N MET A 149 -5.78 7.23 -7.05
CA MET A 149 -6.72 8.20 -7.61
C MET A 149 -7.35 9.00 -6.47
N VAL A 150 -7.12 10.31 -6.46
CA VAL A 150 -7.51 11.20 -5.37
C VAL A 150 -8.06 12.53 -5.89
N GLY A 151 -8.42 13.43 -4.97
CA GLY A 151 -8.92 14.77 -5.28
C GLY A 151 -10.43 14.79 -5.53
N ASP A 152 -10.93 15.98 -5.88
CA ASP A 152 -12.38 16.27 -5.93
C ASP A 152 -13.14 15.36 -6.89
N PHE A 153 -12.55 14.96 -8.02
CA PHE A 153 -13.19 14.04 -8.95
C PHE A 153 -13.42 12.67 -8.34
N ALA A 154 -12.41 12.11 -7.65
CA ALA A 154 -12.55 10.83 -6.97
C ALA A 154 -13.62 10.90 -5.86
N VAL A 155 -13.59 11.96 -5.07
CA VAL A 155 -14.57 12.24 -4.00
C VAL A 155 -15.99 12.35 -4.57
N ARG A 156 -16.20 13.18 -5.60
CA ARG A 156 -17.53 13.37 -6.22
C ARG A 156 -18.08 12.08 -6.80
N ASN A 157 -17.23 11.27 -7.43
CA ASN A 157 -17.68 10.00 -8.00
C ASN A 157 -18.12 9.01 -6.92
N LEU A 158 -17.58 9.09 -5.71
CA LEU A 158 -17.97 8.23 -4.59
C LEU A 158 -19.23 8.73 -3.85
N GLN A 159 -19.58 10.02 -3.93
CA GLN A 159 -20.67 10.62 -3.15
C GLN A 159 -22.03 9.93 -3.27
N ASN A 160 -22.31 9.29 -4.41
CA ASN A 160 -23.59 8.62 -4.67
C ASN A 160 -23.44 7.11 -4.88
N ILE A 161 -22.35 6.55 -4.42
CA ILE A 161 -22.06 5.12 -4.55
C ILE A 161 -22.06 4.52 -3.15
N PHE A 162 -22.79 3.43 -2.97
CA PHE A 162 -22.82 2.65 -1.73
C PHE A 162 -22.35 1.22 -2.03
N ALA A 163 -21.61 0.65 -1.11
CA ALA A 163 -21.16 -0.73 -1.16
C ALA A 163 -21.66 -1.49 0.05
N LYS A 164 -21.81 -2.80 -0.04
CA LYS A 164 -22.14 -3.60 1.13
C LYS A 164 -21.00 -3.62 2.14
N LYS A 165 -19.77 -3.78 1.64
CA LYS A 165 -18.57 -3.94 2.47
C LYS A 165 -17.45 -3.03 2.01
N ALA A 166 -16.62 -2.55 2.96
CA ALA A 166 -15.40 -1.83 2.66
C ALA A 166 -14.18 -2.55 3.25
N PHE A 167 -13.17 -2.76 2.44
CA PHE A 167 -11.88 -3.34 2.84
C PHE A 167 -10.81 -2.25 2.77
N ILE A 168 -10.43 -1.75 3.94
CA ILE A 168 -9.57 -0.57 4.08
C ILE A 168 -8.24 -0.98 4.72
N GLY A 169 -7.16 -0.84 3.98
CA GLY A 169 -5.84 -0.94 4.58
C GLY A 169 -5.34 0.41 5.08
N CYS A 170 -4.31 0.41 5.92
CA CYS A 170 -3.79 1.59 6.58
C CYS A 170 -2.26 1.66 6.57
N SER A 171 -1.71 2.84 6.86
CA SER A 171 -0.28 3.02 7.13
C SER A 171 0.07 2.69 8.57
N GLY A 172 -0.87 2.86 9.50
CA GLY A 172 -0.76 2.47 10.90
C GLY A 172 -2.12 2.42 11.57
N ILE A 173 -2.22 1.64 12.65
CA ILE A 173 -3.38 1.55 13.52
C ILE A 173 -2.95 1.48 14.98
N SER A 174 -3.51 2.32 15.84
CA SER A 174 -3.23 2.34 17.26
C SER A 174 -4.47 2.72 18.07
N ALA A 175 -4.47 2.39 19.36
CA ALA A 175 -5.57 2.74 20.26
C ALA A 175 -5.74 4.26 20.43
N GLN A 176 -4.65 5.02 20.31
CA GLN A 176 -4.66 6.47 20.49
C GLN A 176 -5.09 7.23 19.23
N ALA A 177 -4.61 6.80 18.06
CA ALA A 177 -4.81 7.53 16.81
C ALA A 177 -5.84 6.88 15.87
N GLY A 178 -6.34 5.68 16.21
CA GLY A 178 -7.21 4.94 15.30
C GLY A 178 -6.48 4.46 14.04
N VAL A 179 -7.17 4.48 12.92
CA VAL A 179 -6.66 4.10 11.59
C VAL A 179 -6.07 5.32 10.91
N THR A 180 -4.82 5.22 10.47
CA THR A 180 -4.07 6.38 9.94
C THR A 180 -3.45 6.10 8.58
N THR A 181 -3.27 7.17 7.77
CA THR A 181 -2.57 7.15 6.49
C THR A 181 -1.41 8.15 6.47
N GLU A 182 -0.42 7.90 5.61
CA GLU A 182 0.70 8.83 5.36
C GLU A 182 0.33 9.95 4.38
N ILE A 183 -0.78 9.81 3.65
CA ILE A 183 -1.13 10.68 2.52
C ILE A 183 -2.44 11.40 2.80
N ALA A 184 -2.35 12.73 3.00
CA ALA A 184 -3.51 13.59 3.28
C ALA A 184 -4.63 13.45 2.24
N ASN A 185 -4.27 13.36 0.95
CA ASN A 185 -5.25 13.31 -0.14
C ASN A 185 -6.04 11.98 -0.20
N GLU A 186 -5.63 10.95 0.55
CA GLU A 186 -6.37 9.69 0.65
C GLU A 186 -7.47 9.74 1.73
N VAL A 187 -7.38 10.68 2.68
CA VAL A 187 -8.29 10.75 3.84
C VAL A 187 -9.75 10.83 3.40
N ASN A 188 -10.12 11.83 2.61
CA ASN A 188 -11.50 12.02 2.18
C ASN A 188 -12.06 10.84 1.39
N VAL A 189 -11.24 10.20 0.56
CA VAL A 189 -11.64 9.02 -0.21
C VAL A 189 -11.87 7.83 0.71
N ASN A 190 -10.95 7.59 1.65
CA ASN A 190 -11.07 6.50 2.63
C ASN A 190 -12.29 6.72 3.54
N GLN A 191 -12.52 7.94 4.02
CA GLN A 191 -13.70 8.28 4.84
C GLN A 191 -15.00 7.99 4.11
N LEU A 192 -15.14 8.44 2.85
CA LEU A 192 -16.33 8.16 2.05
C LEU A 192 -16.54 6.65 1.84
N MET A 193 -15.49 5.88 1.56
CA MET A 193 -15.60 4.42 1.45
C MET A 193 -16.10 3.78 2.75
N ILE A 194 -15.66 4.29 3.90
CA ILE A 194 -16.09 3.81 5.22
C ILE A 194 -17.54 4.21 5.49
N GLU A 195 -17.90 5.48 5.27
CA GLU A 195 -19.24 6.02 5.52
C GLU A 195 -20.31 5.42 4.60
N HIS A 196 -19.94 5.08 3.36
CA HIS A 196 -20.85 4.52 2.37
C HIS A 196 -20.85 2.98 2.33
N ALA A 197 -20.15 2.32 3.25
CA ALA A 197 -20.31 0.90 3.48
C ALA A 197 -21.57 0.64 4.31
N THR A 198 -22.55 -0.07 3.72
CA THR A 198 -23.90 -0.22 4.31
C THR A 198 -24.00 -1.35 5.34
N GLN A 199 -23.05 -2.27 5.35
CA GLN A 199 -23.06 -3.42 6.26
C GLN A 199 -21.79 -3.47 7.11
N GLU A 200 -20.62 -3.65 6.50
CA GLU A 200 -19.39 -3.96 7.25
C GLU A 200 -18.18 -3.20 6.71
N VAL A 201 -17.31 -2.78 7.63
CA VAL A 201 -16.00 -2.19 7.33
C VAL A 201 -14.91 -3.07 7.95
N TYR A 202 -14.03 -3.57 7.11
CA TYR A 202 -12.89 -4.38 7.52
C TYR A 202 -11.60 -3.57 7.38
N VAL A 203 -10.85 -3.44 8.49
CA VAL A 203 -9.52 -2.84 8.46
C VAL A 203 -8.47 -3.93 8.32
N LEU A 204 -7.68 -3.85 7.26
CA LEU A 204 -6.67 -4.84 6.90
C LEU A 204 -5.28 -4.34 7.27
N ALA A 205 -4.69 -4.95 8.27
CA ALA A 205 -3.39 -4.55 8.80
C ALA A 205 -2.52 -5.79 9.10
N ASP A 206 -1.34 -5.85 8.52
CA ASP A 206 -0.32 -6.79 8.96
C ASP A 206 0.34 -6.30 10.28
N HIS A 207 1.09 -7.17 10.95
CA HIS A 207 1.73 -6.86 12.23
C HIS A 207 2.64 -5.62 12.19
N THR A 208 3.16 -5.24 11.02
CA THR A 208 4.00 -4.05 10.87
C THR A 208 3.25 -2.74 11.02
N LYS A 209 1.92 -2.77 11.01
CA LYS A 209 1.02 -1.60 11.12
C LYS A 209 0.44 -1.43 12.52
N ILE A 210 0.40 -2.51 13.31
CA ILE A 210 -0.18 -2.51 14.65
C ILE A 210 0.69 -1.70 15.62
N GLY A 211 0.05 -0.87 16.44
CA GLY A 211 0.73 0.01 17.40
C GLY A 211 1.45 1.21 16.78
N LYS A 212 1.31 1.44 15.47
CA LYS A 212 1.87 2.59 14.77
C LYS A 212 0.79 3.62 14.41
N SER A 213 1.22 4.86 14.27
CA SER A 213 0.38 5.95 13.77
C SER A 213 1.13 6.72 12.68
N SER A 214 0.39 7.25 11.74
CA SER A 214 0.86 8.12 10.66
C SER A 214 0.25 9.51 10.79
N SER A 215 0.51 10.38 9.81
CA SER A 215 0.27 11.82 9.95
C SER A 215 -1.21 12.22 9.85
N PHE A 216 -2.08 11.38 9.26
CA PHE A 216 -3.47 11.73 8.94
C PHE A 216 -4.42 10.61 9.36
N THR A 217 -5.58 10.99 9.92
CA THR A 217 -6.69 10.12 10.32
C THR A 217 -7.89 10.35 9.45
#